data_40cf09fa206f04ae3b30fd9f569c3614
#
_entry.id   40cf09fa206f04ae3b30fd9f569c3614
#
_cell.length_a   1.000
_cell.length_b   1.000
_cell.length_c   1.000
_cell.angle_alpha   90.00
_cell.angle_beta   90.00
_cell.angle_gamma   90.00
#
_symmetry.space_group_name_H-M   'P 1'
#
loop_
_entity.id
_entity.type
_entity.pdbx_description
1 polymer ?
#
loop_
_entity_poly.entity_id
_entity_poly.type
_entity_poly.pdbx_seq_one_letter_code
_entity_poly.pdbx_strand_id
1 'polypeptide(L)'
;VVEGLLAGGATVVATSHSFKPSIKAWAKQAYREHATGNAKLWLVPANLSSYRDVDALVDWVGHEQKKTSGATTTILKPAWEPTLFFPFAAPPVHGTLADSGDLFESQARLMLWGVERAIAGFSHIGADTNVQHKLHVVLPGSPNRGVFGGDGAYGEVKSAFDAIVNR
;
A
#
# COMPACT_ATOMS: atom_id res chain seq x y z
N VAL A 1 7.38 4.55 -9.49
CA VAL A 1 7.41 3.17 -8.94
C VAL A 1 6.58 2.23 -9.81
N VAL A 2 5.26 2.44 -9.95
CA VAL A 2 4.37 1.54 -10.71
C VAL A 2 4.89 1.27 -12.12
N GLU A 3 5.25 2.30 -12.87
CA GLU A 3 5.75 2.19 -14.24
C GLU A 3 7.03 1.35 -14.33
N GLY A 4 7.98 1.60 -13.43
CA GLY A 4 9.23 0.82 -13.36
C GLY A 4 8.99 -0.66 -13.00
N LEU A 5 8.05 -0.94 -12.11
CA LEU A 5 7.67 -2.32 -11.77
C LEU A 5 7.01 -3.03 -12.96
N LEU A 6 6.13 -2.33 -13.69
CA LEU A 6 5.50 -2.87 -14.91
C LEU A 6 6.55 -3.14 -15.99
N ALA A 7 7.51 -2.25 -16.17
CA ALA A 7 8.62 -2.44 -17.11
C ALA A 7 9.50 -3.64 -16.73
N GLY A 8 9.58 -3.97 -15.43
CA GLY A 8 10.24 -5.18 -14.93
C GLY A 8 9.39 -6.45 -15.00
N GLY A 9 8.18 -6.41 -15.56
CA GLY A 9 7.30 -7.58 -15.69
C GLY A 9 6.53 -7.97 -14.43
N ALA A 10 6.48 -7.10 -13.40
CA ALA A 10 5.87 -7.41 -12.11
C ALA A 10 4.34 -7.41 -12.16
N THR A 11 3.73 -8.20 -11.25
CA THR A 11 2.33 -8.02 -10.88
C THR A 11 2.25 -6.93 -9.82
N VAL A 12 1.57 -5.83 -10.15
CA VAL A 12 1.46 -4.64 -9.31
C VAL A 12 0.03 -4.49 -8.80
N VAL A 13 -0.13 -4.35 -7.48
CA VAL A 13 -1.37 -3.95 -6.84
C VAL A 13 -1.23 -2.49 -6.41
N ALA A 14 -1.92 -1.60 -7.09
CA ALA A 14 -1.98 -0.18 -6.74
C ALA A 14 -3.29 0.13 -6.02
N THR A 15 -3.21 0.81 -4.89
CA THR A 15 -4.38 1.18 -4.09
C THR A 15 -4.75 2.64 -4.25
N SER A 16 -6.03 2.93 -4.17
CA SER A 16 -6.56 4.29 -4.08
C SER A 16 -7.84 4.32 -3.24
N HIS A 17 -8.01 5.35 -2.42
CA HIS A 17 -9.25 5.54 -1.66
C HIS A 17 -10.44 5.97 -2.54
N SER A 18 -10.18 6.40 -3.79
CA SER A 18 -11.22 6.81 -4.74
C SER A 18 -10.83 6.43 -6.17
N PHE A 19 -11.81 5.96 -6.96
CA PHE A 19 -11.62 5.63 -8.37
C PHE A 19 -12.17 6.71 -9.29
N LYS A 20 -11.56 7.88 -9.24
CA LYS A 20 -11.85 8.95 -10.20
C LYS A 20 -11.51 8.50 -11.64
N PRO A 21 -12.21 9.02 -12.67
CA PRO A 21 -11.91 8.70 -14.06
C PRO A 21 -10.44 8.92 -14.44
N SER A 22 -9.79 9.95 -13.87
CA SER A 22 -8.37 10.26 -14.09
C SER A 22 -7.44 9.14 -13.61
N ILE A 23 -7.72 8.51 -12.45
CA ILE A 23 -6.92 7.41 -11.92
C ILE A 23 -7.04 6.19 -12.82
N LYS A 24 -8.25 5.89 -13.31
CA LYS A 24 -8.47 4.79 -14.24
C LYS A 24 -7.80 5.03 -15.60
N ALA A 25 -7.83 6.28 -16.08
CA ALA A 25 -7.16 6.66 -17.32
C ALA A 25 -5.64 6.53 -17.18
N TRP A 26 -5.07 7.05 -16.10
CA TRP A 26 -3.66 6.90 -15.78
C TRP A 26 -3.24 5.41 -15.70
N ALA A 27 -3.98 4.58 -14.99
CA ALA A 27 -3.63 3.16 -14.88
C ALA A 27 -3.63 2.44 -16.23
N LYS A 28 -4.60 2.74 -17.11
CA LYS A 28 -4.63 2.22 -18.46
C LYS A 28 -3.44 2.67 -19.30
N GLN A 29 -3.09 3.95 -19.20
CA GLN A 29 -1.94 4.52 -19.90
C GLN A 29 -0.63 3.91 -19.41
N ALA A 30 -0.39 3.90 -18.10
CA ALA A 30 0.80 3.33 -17.49
C ALA A 30 0.99 1.85 -17.90
N TYR A 31 -0.10 1.07 -17.90
CA TYR A 31 -0.03 -0.31 -18.33
C TYR A 31 0.33 -0.45 -19.81
N ARG A 32 -0.28 0.34 -20.70
CA ARG A 32 -0.01 0.28 -22.15
C ARG A 32 1.42 0.68 -22.51
N GLU A 33 1.96 1.68 -21.80
CA GLU A 33 3.27 2.26 -22.13
C GLU A 33 4.42 1.49 -21.51
N HIS A 34 4.20 0.86 -20.33
CA HIS A 34 5.30 0.32 -19.55
C HIS A 34 5.23 -1.19 -19.29
N ALA A 35 4.07 -1.84 -19.42
CA ALA A 35 3.97 -3.27 -19.13
C ALA A 35 4.75 -4.12 -20.12
N THR A 36 5.61 -4.99 -19.60
CA THR A 36 6.39 -5.96 -20.38
C THR A 36 6.14 -7.39 -19.89
N GLY A 37 6.36 -8.37 -20.75
CA GLY A 37 6.25 -9.78 -20.40
C GLY A 37 4.87 -10.13 -19.81
N ASN A 38 4.87 -10.69 -18.61
CA ASN A 38 3.66 -11.10 -17.89
C ASN A 38 3.17 -10.06 -16.87
N ALA A 39 3.61 -8.81 -16.98
CA ALA A 39 3.20 -7.74 -16.07
C ALA A 39 1.68 -7.63 -15.94
N LYS A 40 1.21 -7.33 -14.74
CA LYS A 40 -0.21 -7.09 -14.45
C LYS A 40 -0.35 -5.87 -13.57
N LEU A 41 -1.40 -5.10 -13.78
CA LEU A 41 -1.76 -3.97 -12.93
C LEU A 41 -3.17 -4.16 -12.38
N TRP A 42 -3.27 -4.23 -11.07
CA TRP A 42 -4.53 -4.26 -10.35
C TRP A 42 -4.72 -2.94 -9.62
N LEU A 43 -5.88 -2.32 -9.83
CA LEU A 43 -6.27 -1.11 -9.14
C LEU A 43 -7.34 -1.48 -8.10
N VAL A 44 -7.00 -1.37 -6.81
CA VAL A 44 -7.83 -1.85 -5.71
C VAL A 44 -8.27 -0.69 -4.81
N PRO A 45 -9.58 -0.56 -4.52
CA PRO A 45 -10.05 0.45 -3.58
C PRO A 45 -9.63 0.09 -2.16
N ALA A 46 -8.96 1.02 -1.47
CA ALA A 46 -8.65 0.88 -0.06
C ALA A 46 -8.40 2.25 0.57
N ASN A 47 -9.00 2.49 1.73
CA ASN A 47 -8.67 3.61 2.59
C ASN A 47 -7.63 3.13 3.62
N LEU A 48 -6.37 3.45 3.41
CA LEU A 48 -5.26 2.95 4.24
C LEU A 48 -5.22 3.57 5.66
N SER A 49 -6.07 4.56 5.96
CA SER A 49 -6.31 5.01 7.34
C SER A 49 -7.37 4.18 8.06
N SER A 50 -8.05 3.28 7.36
CA SER A 50 -9.02 2.33 7.91
C SER A 50 -8.35 0.98 8.14
N TYR A 51 -8.24 0.56 9.38
CA TYR A 51 -7.67 -0.77 9.70
C TYR A 51 -8.46 -1.91 9.07
N ARG A 52 -9.79 -1.76 8.98
CA ARG A 52 -10.65 -2.73 8.28
C ARG A 52 -10.30 -2.86 6.81
N ASP A 53 -10.02 -1.72 6.12
CA ASP A 53 -9.65 -1.74 4.71
C ASP A 53 -8.24 -2.33 4.52
N VAL A 54 -7.33 -2.04 5.45
CA VAL A 54 -5.99 -2.65 5.45
C VAL A 54 -6.08 -4.17 5.59
N ASP A 55 -6.87 -4.67 6.56
CA ASP A 55 -7.07 -6.10 6.75
C ASP A 55 -7.72 -6.76 5.53
N ALA A 56 -8.75 -6.11 4.97
CA ALA A 56 -9.42 -6.60 3.77
C ALA A 56 -8.48 -6.64 2.54
N LEU A 57 -7.57 -5.65 2.42
CA LEU A 57 -6.55 -5.64 1.37
C LEU A 57 -5.55 -6.79 1.55
N VAL A 58 -5.07 -7.01 2.78
CA VAL A 58 -4.17 -8.12 3.11
C VAL A 58 -4.82 -9.46 2.77
N ASP A 59 -6.05 -9.67 3.24
CA ASP A 59 -6.83 -10.87 2.95
C ASP A 59 -7.03 -11.08 1.44
N TRP A 60 -7.44 -10.01 0.73
CA TRP A 60 -7.63 -10.09 -0.71
C TRP A 60 -6.33 -10.42 -1.47
N VAL A 61 -5.18 -9.91 -1.04
CA VAL A 61 -3.88 -10.24 -1.64
C VAL A 61 -3.54 -11.71 -1.40
N GLY A 62 -3.67 -12.19 -0.17
CA GLY A 62 -3.26 -13.53 0.25
C GLY A 62 -4.16 -14.66 -0.21
N HIS A 63 -5.41 -14.37 -0.62
CA HIS A 63 -6.35 -15.40 -1.02
C HIS A 63 -6.74 -15.32 -2.51
N GLU A 64 -7.00 -16.48 -3.11
CA GLU A 64 -7.54 -16.51 -4.47
C GLU A 64 -8.97 -16.00 -4.51
N GLN A 65 -9.34 -15.35 -5.63
CA GLN A 65 -10.70 -14.92 -5.90
C GLN A 65 -11.29 -15.80 -6.98
N LYS A 66 -12.43 -16.40 -6.70
CA LYS A 66 -13.15 -17.32 -7.61
C LYS A 66 -14.52 -16.78 -7.98
N LYS A 67 -14.96 -17.12 -9.16
CA LYS A 67 -16.34 -16.95 -9.60
C LYS A 67 -16.90 -18.30 -9.99
N THR A 68 -17.99 -18.72 -9.33
CA THR A 68 -18.73 -19.93 -9.69
C THR A 68 -19.99 -19.54 -10.45
N SER A 69 -20.20 -20.17 -11.59
CA SER A 69 -21.42 -20.03 -12.42
C SER A 69 -21.88 -21.43 -12.82
N GLY A 70 -22.94 -21.89 -12.19
CA GLY A 70 -23.38 -23.29 -12.31
C GLY A 70 -22.32 -24.27 -11.81
N ALA A 71 -21.94 -25.23 -12.64
CA ALA A 71 -20.91 -26.22 -12.31
C ALA A 71 -19.46 -25.74 -12.61
N THR A 72 -19.28 -24.54 -13.19
CA THR A 72 -17.96 -24.03 -13.57
C THR A 72 -17.44 -23.04 -12.55
N THR A 73 -16.22 -23.27 -12.06
CA THR A 73 -15.49 -22.34 -11.20
C THR A 73 -14.30 -21.77 -11.96
N THR A 74 -14.21 -20.46 -12.04
CA THR A 74 -13.11 -19.73 -12.68
C THR A 74 -12.33 -18.96 -11.64
N ILE A 75 -11.00 -19.09 -11.63
CA ILE A 75 -10.12 -18.27 -10.79
C ILE A 75 -9.96 -16.91 -11.46
N LEU A 76 -10.47 -15.87 -10.81
CA LEU A 76 -10.34 -14.49 -11.27
C LEU A 76 -8.98 -13.88 -10.89
N LYS A 77 -8.47 -14.26 -9.74
CA LYS A 77 -7.20 -13.83 -9.19
C LYS A 77 -6.60 -14.96 -8.35
N PRO A 78 -5.33 -15.35 -8.55
CA PRO A 78 -4.66 -16.29 -7.66
C PRO A 78 -4.33 -15.65 -6.31
N ALA A 79 -4.00 -16.45 -5.31
CA ALA A 79 -3.31 -15.98 -4.11
C ALA A 79 -1.92 -15.44 -4.50
N TRP A 80 -1.47 -14.39 -3.82
CA TRP A 80 -0.13 -13.84 -4.01
C TRP A 80 0.61 -13.73 -2.68
N GLU A 81 1.91 -13.95 -2.73
CA GLU A 81 2.87 -13.66 -1.67
C GLU A 81 3.62 -12.38 -2.06
N PRO A 82 3.30 -11.22 -1.44
CA PRO A 82 3.91 -9.95 -1.83
C PRO A 82 5.41 -9.94 -1.47
N THR A 83 6.25 -9.50 -2.40
CA THR A 83 7.70 -9.40 -2.20
C THR A 83 8.18 -7.97 -1.98
N LEU A 84 7.39 -6.98 -2.42
CA LEU A 84 7.71 -5.56 -2.32
C LEU A 84 6.48 -4.80 -1.81
N PHE A 85 6.69 -3.89 -0.86
CA PHE A 85 5.66 -2.99 -0.37
C PHE A 85 6.15 -1.55 -0.33
N PHE A 86 5.37 -0.63 -0.94
CA PHE A 86 5.65 0.79 -1.04
C PHE A 86 4.52 1.60 -0.39
N PRO A 87 4.55 1.87 0.93
CA PRO A 87 3.52 2.62 1.65
C PRO A 87 3.66 4.13 1.42
N PHE A 88 3.41 4.60 0.19
CA PHE A 88 3.65 5.99 -0.21
C PHE A 88 2.40 6.88 -0.10
N ALA A 89 1.29 6.36 0.43
CA ALA A 89 0.10 7.15 0.67
C ALA A 89 0.37 8.21 1.76
N ALA A 90 0.03 9.45 1.47
CA ALA A 90 0.07 10.54 2.43
C ALA A 90 -1.14 11.48 2.22
N PRO A 91 -1.69 12.06 3.31
CA PRO A 91 -2.70 13.10 3.21
C PRO A 91 -2.03 14.42 2.84
N PRO A 92 -2.80 15.48 2.57
CA PRO A 92 -2.26 16.84 2.57
C PRO A 92 -1.57 17.12 3.91
N VAL A 93 -0.34 17.63 3.83
CA VAL A 93 0.52 17.85 5.00
C VAL A 93 0.33 19.30 5.46
N HIS A 94 -0.32 19.49 6.59
CA HIS A 94 -0.58 20.79 7.21
C HIS A 94 -0.97 20.61 8.68
N GLY A 95 -0.92 21.66 9.45
CA GLY A 95 -1.32 21.75 10.85
C GLY A 95 -0.22 22.23 11.76
N THR A 96 -0.60 22.91 12.83
CA THR A 96 0.28 23.37 13.92
C THR A 96 0.04 22.52 15.16
N LEU A 97 0.80 22.70 16.21
CA LEU A 97 0.55 22.02 17.49
C LEU A 97 -0.84 22.33 18.08
N ALA A 98 -1.44 23.47 17.73
CA ALA A 98 -2.80 23.81 18.13
C ALA A 98 -3.87 22.94 17.43
N ASP A 99 -3.52 22.31 16.29
CA ASP A 99 -4.38 21.41 15.54
C ASP A 99 -4.18 19.94 15.94
N SER A 100 -3.41 19.68 17.02
CA SER A 100 -3.25 18.32 17.55
C SER A 100 -4.60 17.75 17.99
N GLY A 101 -4.82 16.46 17.68
CA GLY A 101 -6.10 15.78 17.85
C GLY A 101 -6.47 15.04 16.58
N ASP A 102 -7.70 15.20 16.11
CA ASP A 102 -8.24 14.42 14.97
C ASP A 102 -7.38 14.52 13.70
N LEU A 103 -6.82 15.71 13.41
CA LEU A 103 -5.95 15.91 12.27
C LEU A 103 -4.67 15.09 12.39
N PHE A 104 -3.97 15.20 13.53
CA PHE A 104 -2.73 14.47 13.79
C PHE A 104 -2.98 12.97 13.86
N GLU A 105 -4.08 12.56 14.50
CA GLU A 105 -4.47 11.15 14.56
C GLU A 105 -4.71 10.58 13.16
N SER A 106 -5.43 11.29 12.30
CA SER A 106 -5.71 10.82 10.93
C SER A 106 -4.44 10.72 10.10
N GLN A 107 -3.49 11.65 10.24
CA GLN A 107 -2.18 11.62 9.59
C GLN A 107 -1.34 10.42 10.09
N ALA A 108 -1.24 10.25 11.40
CA ALA A 108 -0.51 9.13 12.01
C ALA A 108 -1.15 7.78 11.65
N ARG A 109 -2.47 7.71 11.65
CA ARG A 109 -3.21 6.50 11.28
C ARG A 109 -2.94 6.06 9.85
N LEU A 110 -2.90 7.00 8.88
CA LEU A 110 -2.60 6.68 7.49
C LEU A 110 -1.13 6.33 7.27
N MET A 111 -0.21 7.17 7.78
CA MET A 111 1.19 7.11 7.41
C MET A 111 2.05 6.23 8.33
N LEU A 112 1.58 5.93 9.55
CA LEU A 112 2.33 5.14 10.53
C LEU A 112 1.59 3.86 10.90
N TRP A 113 0.48 3.94 11.62
CA TRP A 113 -0.18 2.75 12.17
C TRP A 113 -0.82 1.86 11.12
N GLY A 114 -1.40 2.44 10.05
CA GLY A 114 -1.89 1.68 8.90
C GLY A 114 -0.76 0.99 8.15
N VAL A 115 0.41 1.63 8.07
CA VAL A 115 1.62 1.06 7.47
C VAL A 115 2.14 -0.12 8.29
N GLU A 116 2.30 0.03 9.62
CA GLU A 116 2.72 -1.05 10.50
C GLU A 116 1.78 -2.26 10.42
N ARG A 117 0.45 -2.00 10.43
CA ARG A 117 -0.55 -3.06 10.28
C ARG A 117 -0.44 -3.77 8.94
N ALA A 118 -0.24 -3.04 7.86
CA ALA A 118 -0.06 -3.61 6.52
C ALA A 118 1.24 -4.43 6.42
N ILE A 119 2.34 -3.95 6.98
CA ILE A 119 3.62 -4.69 7.05
C ILE A 119 3.40 -6.02 7.78
N ALA A 120 2.80 -5.98 8.98
CA ALA A 120 2.51 -7.17 9.76
C ALA A 120 1.64 -8.16 8.95
N GLY A 121 0.54 -7.69 8.35
CA GLY A 121 -0.35 -8.53 7.56
C GLY A 121 0.33 -9.17 6.35
N PHE A 122 1.00 -8.36 5.53
CA PHE A 122 1.66 -8.86 4.32
C PHE A 122 2.84 -9.78 4.62
N SER A 123 3.58 -9.58 5.71
CA SER A 123 4.70 -10.43 6.10
C SER A 123 4.26 -11.83 6.55
N HIS A 124 3.01 -11.99 6.98
CA HIS A 124 2.47 -13.29 7.38
C HIS A 124 1.92 -14.11 6.20
N ILE A 125 1.67 -13.49 5.05
CA ILE A 125 1.18 -14.23 3.89
C ILE A 125 2.26 -15.21 3.41
N GLY A 126 1.95 -16.50 3.39
CA GLY A 126 2.87 -17.54 2.96
C GLY A 126 3.97 -17.91 3.97
N ALA A 127 4.01 -17.31 5.15
CA ALA A 127 5.06 -17.54 6.15
C ALA A 127 5.15 -19.02 6.60
N ASP A 128 4.02 -19.71 6.66
CA ASP A 128 3.96 -21.13 7.08
C ASP A 128 4.37 -22.10 5.97
N THR A 129 4.33 -21.68 4.72
CA THR A 129 4.54 -22.53 3.55
C THR A 129 5.81 -22.21 2.78
N ASN A 130 6.33 -21.01 2.93
CA ASN A 130 7.49 -20.52 2.21
C ASN A 130 8.48 -19.78 3.12
N VAL A 131 9.35 -20.53 3.77
CA VAL A 131 10.39 -19.98 4.69
C VAL A 131 11.43 -19.10 3.98
N GLN A 132 11.49 -19.15 2.65
CA GLN A 132 12.36 -18.28 1.84
C GLN A 132 11.68 -16.96 1.44
N HIS A 133 10.37 -16.87 1.65
CA HIS A 133 9.64 -15.64 1.34
C HIS A 133 10.10 -14.49 2.22
N LYS A 134 10.36 -13.35 1.59
CA LYS A 134 10.72 -12.10 2.26
C LYS A 134 9.96 -10.94 1.65
N LEU A 135 9.30 -10.18 2.52
CA LEU A 135 8.70 -8.91 2.16
C LEU A 135 9.74 -7.79 2.33
N HIS A 136 10.10 -7.12 1.25
CA HIS A 136 10.92 -5.91 1.30
C HIS A 136 10.02 -4.67 1.33
N VAL A 137 10.18 -3.85 2.36
CA VAL A 137 9.40 -2.62 2.56
C VAL A 137 10.26 -1.41 2.27
N VAL A 138 9.79 -0.52 1.39
CA VAL A 138 10.45 0.74 1.09
C VAL A 138 9.69 1.88 1.75
N LEU A 139 10.14 2.32 2.92
CA LEU A 139 9.55 3.43 3.64
C LEU A 139 9.99 4.77 3.02
N PRO A 140 9.04 5.69 2.70
CA PRO A 140 9.39 6.98 2.10
C PRO A 140 9.96 7.92 3.17
N GLY A 141 11.27 8.07 3.20
CA GLY A 141 11.95 9.04 4.05
C GLY A 141 11.59 10.49 3.70
N SER A 142 11.97 11.42 4.57
CA SER A 142 11.81 12.85 4.35
C SER A 142 12.96 13.60 5.00
N PRO A 143 13.44 14.71 4.41
CA PRO A 143 14.32 15.63 5.10
C PRO A 143 13.60 16.39 6.24
N ASN A 144 12.26 16.47 6.17
CA ASN A 144 11.44 17.06 7.21
C ASN A 144 11.13 16.02 8.30
N ARG A 145 11.90 16.08 9.38
CA ARG A 145 11.73 15.27 10.59
C ARG A 145 11.58 16.19 11.80
N GLY A 146 10.63 17.13 11.70
CA GLY A 146 10.41 18.16 12.73
C GLY A 146 11.24 19.43 12.56
N VAL A 147 11.84 19.63 11.37
CA VAL A 147 12.61 20.85 11.06
C VAL A 147 11.70 22.00 10.65
N PHE A 148 10.56 21.70 10.04
CA PHE A 148 9.59 22.69 9.56
C PHE A 148 8.32 22.62 10.42
N GLY A 149 7.83 23.77 10.86
CA GLY A 149 6.51 23.86 11.50
C GLY A 149 5.38 23.89 10.47
N GLY A 150 4.14 23.63 10.95
CA GLY A 150 2.95 23.72 10.11
C GLY A 150 2.67 22.49 9.23
N ASP A 151 3.34 21.37 9.50
CA ASP A 151 3.24 20.10 8.77
C ASP A 151 2.39 19.03 9.48
N GLY A 152 1.70 19.41 10.54
CA GLY A 152 0.91 18.50 11.38
C GLY A 152 1.80 17.47 12.05
N ALA A 153 1.39 16.19 12.02
CA ALA A 153 2.15 15.06 12.57
C ALA A 153 3.16 14.46 11.57
N TYR A 154 3.42 15.12 10.44
CA TYR A 154 4.25 14.53 9.38
C TYR A 154 5.69 14.30 9.83
N GLY A 155 6.29 15.29 10.50
CA GLY A 155 7.67 15.20 11.00
C GLY A 155 7.84 14.06 12.01
N GLU A 156 6.91 13.94 12.96
CA GLU A 156 6.88 12.88 13.96
C GLU A 156 6.74 11.50 13.33
N VAL A 157 5.82 11.35 12.36
CA VAL A 157 5.63 10.09 11.63
C VAL A 157 6.89 9.69 10.87
N LYS A 158 7.52 10.65 10.17
CA LYS A 158 8.76 10.36 9.43
C LYS A 158 9.94 10.02 10.33
N SER A 159 9.98 10.59 11.52
CA SER A 159 10.97 10.23 12.55
C SER A 159 10.72 8.83 13.13
N ALA A 160 9.45 8.44 13.29
CA ALA A 160 9.08 7.11 13.77
C ALA A 160 9.48 5.97 12.80
N PHE A 161 9.70 6.25 11.52
CA PHE A 161 10.15 5.23 10.56
C PHE A 161 11.51 4.62 10.94
N ASP A 162 12.39 5.36 11.60
CA ASP A 162 13.66 4.83 12.11
C ASP A 162 13.43 3.71 13.13
N ALA A 163 12.36 3.81 13.94
CA ALA A 163 11.99 2.76 14.88
C ALA A 163 11.40 1.52 14.16
N ILE A 164 10.64 1.71 13.09
CA ILE A 164 10.08 0.60 12.31
C ILE A 164 11.18 -0.21 11.62
N VAL A 165 12.19 0.48 11.06
CA VAL A 165 13.31 -0.16 10.34
C VAL A 165 14.12 -1.08 11.26
N ASN A 166 14.11 -0.82 12.57
CA ASN A 166 14.89 -1.58 13.57
C ASN A 166 14.07 -2.71 14.23
N ARG A 167 12.84 -2.95 13.83
CA ARG A 167 11.98 -4.06 14.31
C ARG A 167 12.14 -5.30 13.43
#